data_e78f0a2039634c21d01054a838c9eb7e
#
_entry.id   e78f0a2039634c21d01054a838c9eb7e
#
_cell.length_a   1.000
_cell.length_b   1.000
_cell.length_c   1.000
_cell.angle_alpha   90.00
_cell.angle_beta   90.00
_cell.angle_gamma   90.00
#
_symmetry.space_group_name_H-M   'P 1'
#
loop_
_entity.id
_entity.type
_entity.pdbx_description
1 polymer ?
#
loop_
_entity_poly.entity_id
_entity_poly.type
_entity_poly.pdbx_seq_one_letter_code
_entity_poly.pdbx_strand_id
1 'polypeptide(L)'
;MADFEERRLPVGIQSFKEIRRNNYAYVDKTEIVWNLVNRGKKYNYLSRPRRFGKSLLVDTLQTYFEGRSDLFEGLKIMNLEKEWKTSPVIRLDMSRAGASEKTIRSYLSMAFSREEAKYGITMHEGASLADRFDTIIQTACQQTGESVAILIDEYDSPLQHSWKTPDHEACTAVYREVFAILKADDEYERFVFITGITKFTQISLFSVLNNLSNISFDEPFAAICGITTQEITDYFGPEVKAMGEANGWTEEETMARLKTNYDGYHFCRSNMVDVYNPFSLVNALADKDIKNYWATSGATSLLLKFVDDMEIKLTDYDHSAILSTIIETSDVTGGGAELFLYQSGYLTIKGYMNGLYLLGFPNHEVRQALYETVLPALAMRKRGDIQSAQAYLYMHMYMGNADEAKKFMKALIADVPYSNKKLASMDMEDRYRLIMSTIFNAIGFRVEVERMIATGRIDMVVTTDNYIYVIELKLAKNGGIAAAEKQIVDNRYTEPFKADKRKVIALAVELDDQGKGLVDWKEVEQS
;
A
#
# COMPACT_ATOMS: atom_id res chain seq x y z
N MET A 1 -5.35 24.38 24.05
CA MET A 1 -5.46 24.41 22.59
C MET A 1 -4.14 24.99 22.09
N ALA A 2 -3.30 24.19 21.43
CA ALA A 2 -2.08 24.72 20.83
C ALA A 2 -2.50 25.65 19.68
N ASP A 3 -1.83 26.79 19.54
CA ASP A 3 -2.07 27.73 18.45
C ASP A 3 -1.88 27.03 17.11
N PHE A 4 -2.97 26.81 16.40
CA PHE A 4 -2.99 26.15 15.09
C PHE A 4 -2.39 27.02 13.96
N GLU A 5 -2.16 28.33 14.22
CA GLU A 5 -1.75 29.28 13.17
C GLU A 5 -0.29 29.19 12.71
N GLU A 6 0.61 28.48 13.45
CA GLU A 6 2.04 28.35 13.06
C GLU A 6 2.52 26.92 12.84
N ARG A 7 1.61 25.92 12.88
CA ARG A 7 1.99 24.51 12.77
C ARG A 7 2.24 24.11 11.32
N ARG A 8 3.38 23.46 11.06
CA ARG A 8 3.75 22.94 9.72
C ARG A 8 3.29 21.51 9.52
N LEU A 9 2.97 21.14 8.27
CA LEU A 9 2.71 19.74 7.91
C LEU A 9 4.03 18.96 7.74
N PRO A 10 4.17 17.74 8.28
CA PRO A 10 5.41 16.96 8.28
C PRO A 10 5.62 16.21 6.96
N VAL A 11 5.57 16.91 5.82
CA VAL A 11 5.76 16.29 4.50
C VAL A 11 7.16 15.69 4.39
N GLY A 12 7.24 14.36 4.27
CA GLY A 12 8.51 13.64 4.11
C GLY A 12 9.34 13.50 5.39
N ILE A 13 8.89 13.99 6.54
CA ILE A 13 9.62 13.93 7.81
C ILE A 13 9.29 12.63 8.54
N GLN A 14 10.33 11.88 8.91
CA GLN A 14 10.23 10.60 9.62
C GLN A 14 10.85 10.64 11.03
N SER A 15 11.44 11.76 11.42
CA SER A 15 12.03 11.92 12.75
C SER A 15 11.03 12.51 13.75
N PHE A 16 10.67 11.72 14.76
CA PHE A 16 9.83 12.17 15.87
C PHE A 16 10.47 13.37 16.60
N LYS A 17 11.78 13.31 16.82
CA LYS A 17 12.56 14.39 17.46
C LYS A 17 12.46 15.71 16.66
N GLU A 18 12.53 15.62 15.34
CA GLU A 18 12.41 16.80 14.45
C GLU A 18 10.98 17.35 14.47
N ILE A 19 9.98 16.47 14.36
CA ILE A 19 8.55 16.83 14.40
C ILE A 19 8.25 17.61 15.69
N ARG A 20 8.68 17.10 16.84
CA ARG A 20 8.39 17.71 18.15
C ARG A 20 9.13 19.02 18.39
N ARG A 21 10.40 19.13 17.97
CA ARG A 21 11.22 20.34 18.16
C ARG A 21 10.81 21.50 17.28
N ASN A 22 10.30 21.22 16.08
CA ASN A 22 10.03 22.23 15.06
C ASN A 22 8.53 22.51 14.87
N ASN A 23 7.70 22.14 15.84
CA ASN A 23 6.25 22.36 15.85
C ASN A 23 5.53 21.88 14.58
N TYR A 24 5.88 20.67 14.10
CA TYR A 24 5.10 20.02 13.05
C TYR A 24 3.86 19.34 13.61
N ALA A 25 2.85 19.18 12.77
CA ALA A 25 1.66 18.38 13.10
C ALA A 25 2.06 16.95 13.43
N TYR A 26 1.62 16.45 14.57
CA TYR A 26 1.84 15.07 14.99
C TYR A 26 0.52 14.44 15.41
N VAL A 27 0.11 13.37 14.73
CA VAL A 27 -1.04 12.55 15.13
C VAL A 27 -0.60 11.65 16.28
N ASP A 28 -1.13 11.92 17.46
CA ASP A 28 -0.69 11.29 18.69
C ASP A 28 -1.14 9.83 18.81
N LYS A 29 -0.21 8.92 18.52
CA LYS A 29 -0.33 7.46 18.68
C LYS A 29 0.34 6.94 19.96
N THR A 30 0.80 7.82 20.85
CA THR A 30 1.69 7.43 21.95
C THR A 30 1.01 6.57 23.00
N GLU A 31 -0.32 6.60 23.11
CA GLU A 31 -1.06 5.66 23.95
C GLU A 31 -0.94 4.22 23.42
N ILE A 32 -1.01 4.04 22.10
CA ILE A 32 -0.83 2.72 21.46
C ILE A 32 0.62 2.25 21.62
N VAL A 33 1.58 3.18 21.49
CA VAL A 33 3.02 2.91 21.73
C VAL A 33 3.26 2.44 23.16
N TRP A 34 2.68 3.11 24.16
CA TRP A 34 2.78 2.72 25.55
C TRP A 34 2.18 1.32 25.80
N ASN A 35 1.01 1.06 25.22
CA ASN A 35 0.38 -0.27 25.33
C ASN A 35 1.22 -1.35 24.68
N LEU A 36 1.87 -1.09 23.53
CA LEU A 36 2.75 -2.02 22.85
C LEU A 36 3.94 -2.40 23.72
N VAL A 37 4.59 -1.43 24.36
CA VAL A 37 5.78 -1.65 25.19
C VAL A 37 5.43 -2.28 26.54
N ASN A 38 4.34 -1.87 27.19
CA ASN A 38 4.06 -2.20 28.58
C ASN A 38 3.05 -3.35 28.76
N ARG A 39 2.22 -3.62 27.74
CA ARG A 39 1.20 -4.68 27.75
C ARG A 39 1.35 -5.69 26.63
N GLY A 40 2.22 -5.39 25.67
CA GLY A 40 2.56 -6.26 24.55
C GLY A 40 3.53 -7.38 24.95
N LYS A 41 3.96 -8.10 23.93
CA LYS A 41 5.00 -9.11 24.07
C LYS A 41 6.38 -8.46 23.89
N LYS A 42 7.44 -9.16 24.34
CA LYS A 42 8.82 -8.69 24.22
C LYS A 42 9.26 -8.58 22.76
N TYR A 43 8.93 -9.58 21.94
CA TYR A 43 9.30 -9.65 20.52
C TYR A 43 8.10 -9.34 19.65
N ASN A 44 8.16 -8.27 18.87
CA ASN A 44 7.03 -7.77 18.07
C ASN A 44 7.43 -7.58 16.61
N TYR A 45 6.58 -8.05 15.71
CA TYR A 45 6.68 -7.82 14.28
C TYR A 45 5.46 -7.05 13.77
N LEU A 46 5.71 -5.95 13.04
CA LEU A 46 4.67 -5.15 12.41
C LEU A 46 4.92 -5.02 10.90
N SER A 47 4.00 -5.54 10.11
CA SER A 47 3.93 -5.26 8.68
C SER A 47 2.89 -4.18 8.40
N ARG A 48 3.30 -3.19 7.62
CA ARG A 48 2.41 -2.17 7.03
C ARG A 48 2.92 -1.80 5.64
N PRO A 49 2.06 -1.38 4.72
CA PRO A 49 2.49 -0.92 3.40
C PRO A 49 3.53 0.21 3.47
N ARG A 50 4.15 0.51 2.35
CA ARG A 50 5.07 1.67 2.26
C ARG A 50 4.33 2.96 2.62
N ARG A 51 5.06 3.93 3.20
CA ARG A 51 4.55 5.27 3.52
C ARG A 51 3.47 5.32 4.62
N PHE A 52 3.34 4.27 5.43
CA PHE A 52 2.39 4.22 6.57
C PHE A 52 2.94 4.76 7.89
N GLY A 53 4.15 5.31 7.92
CA GLY A 53 4.73 5.88 9.15
C GLY A 53 5.47 4.88 10.04
N LYS A 54 5.87 3.69 9.51
CA LYS A 54 6.64 2.69 10.26
C LYS A 54 7.95 3.26 10.84
N SER A 55 8.73 3.98 10.03
CA SER A 55 9.99 4.58 10.47
C SER A 55 9.79 5.68 11.52
N LEU A 56 8.68 6.42 11.45
CA LEU A 56 8.29 7.38 12.50
C LEU A 56 7.96 6.65 13.81
N LEU A 57 7.25 5.52 13.74
CA LEU A 57 6.97 4.67 14.90
C LEU A 57 8.27 4.15 15.53
N VAL A 58 9.22 3.68 14.70
CA VAL A 58 10.55 3.23 15.18
C VAL A 58 11.30 4.38 15.86
N ASP A 59 11.28 5.59 15.29
CA ASP A 59 11.92 6.78 15.89
C ASP A 59 11.23 7.22 17.19
N THR A 60 9.90 7.06 17.28
CA THR A 60 9.14 7.30 18.51
C THR A 60 9.51 6.29 19.60
N LEU A 61 9.58 5.00 19.27
CA LEU A 61 10.03 3.94 20.18
C LEU A 61 11.47 4.18 20.68
N GLN A 62 12.38 4.53 19.76
CA GLN A 62 13.75 4.90 20.13
C GLN A 62 13.77 6.05 21.12
N THR A 63 13.03 7.12 20.84
CA THR A 63 12.96 8.30 21.70
C THR A 63 12.38 7.98 23.08
N TYR A 64 11.38 7.08 23.12
CA TYR A 64 10.80 6.58 24.37
C TYR A 64 11.84 5.81 25.21
N PHE A 65 12.55 4.84 24.62
CA PHE A 65 13.58 4.05 25.33
C PHE A 65 14.82 4.87 25.71
N GLU A 66 15.10 5.97 25.00
CA GLU A 66 16.12 6.95 25.40
C GLU A 66 15.68 7.81 26.61
N GLY A 67 14.47 7.65 27.12
CA GLY A 67 13.92 8.39 28.26
C GLY A 67 13.67 9.88 28.00
N ARG A 68 13.50 10.29 26.74
CA ARG A 68 13.34 11.70 26.32
C ARG A 68 11.92 12.20 26.58
N SER A 69 11.50 12.22 27.84
CA SER A 69 10.16 12.69 28.24
C SER A 69 9.85 14.11 27.78
N ASP A 70 10.87 14.97 27.66
CA ASP A 70 10.78 16.33 27.14
C ASP A 70 10.12 16.41 25.74
N LEU A 71 10.33 15.41 24.90
CA LEU A 71 9.75 15.36 23.55
C LEU A 71 8.31 14.82 23.52
N PHE A 72 7.85 14.25 24.62
CA PHE A 72 6.48 13.72 24.76
C PHE A 72 5.53 14.66 25.49
N GLU A 73 5.99 15.81 25.96
CA GLU A 73 5.14 16.79 26.64
C GLU A 73 3.89 17.12 25.83
N GLY A 74 2.72 17.10 26.50
CA GLY A 74 1.42 17.34 25.88
C GLY A 74 0.84 16.16 25.10
N LEU A 75 1.53 15.02 25.00
CA LEU A 75 1.02 13.80 24.37
C LEU A 75 0.39 12.86 25.40
N LYS A 76 -0.49 11.97 24.90
CA LYS A 76 -1.29 11.04 25.74
C LYS A 76 -0.44 10.16 26.65
N ILE A 77 0.73 9.75 26.21
CA ILE A 77 1.67 8.92 26.97
C ILE A 77 2.08 9.52 28.31
N MET A 78 2.10 10.86 28.44
CA MET A 78 2.43 11.54 29.70
C MET A 78 1.47 11.23 30.84
N ASN A 79 0.23 10.84 30.50
CA ASN A 79 -0.76 10.42 31.48
C ASN A 79 -0.57 8.97 31.94
N LEU A 80 0.12 8.16 31.14
CA LEU A 80 0.29 6.71 31.31
C LEU A 80 1.67 6.36 31.86
N GLU A 81 2.73 6.92 31.28
CA GLU A 81 4.11 6.65 31.67
C GLU A 81 4.53 7.54 32.85
N LYS A 82 5.03 6.91 33.91
CA LYS A 82 5.40 7.63 35.14
C LYS A 82 6.89 7.51 35.47
N GLU A 83 7.54 6.44 34.97
CA GLU A 83 8.91 6.13 35.37
C GLU A 83 9.96 6.60 34.37
N TRP A 84 9.59 6.67 33.07
CA TRP A 84 10.50 7.04 31.96
C TRP A 84 11.86 6.32 32.04
N LYS A 85 11.77 5.01 32.29
CA LYS A 85 12.94 4.17 32.43
C LYS A 85 13.73 4.09 31.11
N THR A 86 15.00 4.48 31.15
CA THR A 86 15.90 4.41 29.99
C THR A 86 16.32 2.98 29.68
N SER A 87 16.65 2.72 28.44
CA SER A 87 17.29 1.50 27.97
C SER A 87 18.32 1.82 26.90
N PRO A 88 19.42 1.09 26.80
CA PRO A 88 20.26 1.13 25.62
C PRO A 88 19.44 0.79 24.38
N VAL A 89 19.60 1.55 23.30
CA VAL A 89 18.88 1.28 22.06
C VAL A 89 19.87 0.92 20.96
N ILE A 90 19.65 -0.22 20.32
CA ILE A 90 20.33 -0.63 19.08
C ILE A 90 19.32 -0.53 17.95
N ARG A 91 19.56 0.37 17.00
CA ARG A 91 18.69 0.57 15.83
C ARG A 91 19.39 0.20 14.54
N LEU A 92 18.75 -0.67 13.76
CA LEU A 92 19.19 -1.09 12.43
C LEU A 92 18.15 -0.65 11.38
N ASP A 93 18.57 0.14 10.38
CA ASP A 93 17.76 0.52 9.22
C ASP A 93 18.24 -0.30 8.02
N MET A 94 17.58 -1.42 7.76
CA MET A 94 18.00 -2.38 6.74
C MET A 94 17.78 -1.88 5.31
N SER A 95 17.05 -0.77 5.10
CA SER A 95 16.93 -0.15 3.77
C SER A 95 18.28 0.30 3.20
N ARG A 96 19.27 0.50 4.07
CA ARG A 96 20.64 0.93 3.73
C ARG A 96 21.60 -0.21 3.41
N ALA A 97 21.18 -1.44 3.64
CA ALA A 97 22.10 -2.60 3.59
C ALA A 97 22.39 -3.09 2.16
N GLY A 98 21.69 -2.58 1.15
CA GLY A 98 21.84 -3.04 -0.24
C GLY A 98 21.23 -4.43 -0.47
N ALA A 99 21.58 -5.09 -1.57
CA ALA A 99 20.92 -6.31 -2.05
C ALA A 99 21.89 -7.47 -2.35
N SER A 100 23.08 -7.46 -1.79
CA SER A 100 24.06 -8.54 -1.90
C SER A 100 24.65 -8.88 -0.52
N GLU A 101 25.15 -10.10 -0.37
CA GLU A 101 25.81 -10.51 0.87
C GLU A 101 26.87 -9.50 1.30
N LYS A 102 27.73 -9.09 0.38
CA LYS A 102 28.82 -8.14 0.64
C LYS A 102 28.29 -6.80 1.19
N THR A 103 27.24 -6.26 0.61
CA THR A 103 26.70 -4.96 1.01
C THR A 103 25.98 -5.04 2.36
N ILE A 104 25.27 -6.14 2.63
CA ILE A 104 24.62 -6.39 3.94
C ILE A 104 25.68 -6.52 5.02
N ARG A 105 26.72 -7.34 4.82
CA ARG A 105 27.82 -7.48 5.78
C ARG A 105 28.54 -6.17 6.03
N SER A 106 28.80 -5.39 4.99
CA SER A 106 29.45 -4.06 5.11
C SER A 106 28.59 -3.11 5.94
N TYR A 107 27.27 -3.02 5.67
CA TYR A 107 26.36 -2.18 6.43
C TYR A 107 26.31 -2.58 7.92
N LEU A 108 26.08 -3.86 8.20
CA LEU A 108 26.03 -4.37 9.58
C LEU A 108 27.35 -4.15 10.31
N SER A 109 28.48 -4.42 9.65
CA SER A 109 29.81 -4.16 10.23
C SER A 109 29.99 -2.69 10.62
N MET A 110 29.58 -1.77 9.74
CA MET A 110 29.64 -0.34 10.03
C MET A 110 28.68 0.09 11.15
N ALA A 111 27.48 -0.48 11.19
CA ALA A 111 26.50 -0.23 12.26
C ALA A 111 27.04 -0.71 13.61
N PHE A 112 27.58 -1.93 13.66
CA PHE A 112 28.17 -2.50 14.88
C PHE A 112 29.42 -1.74 15.33
N SER A 113 30.29 -1.29 14.42
CA SER A 113 31.46 -0.48 14.81
C SER A 113 31.07 0.83 15.50
N ARG A 114 29.91 1.41 15.19
CA ARG A 114 29.41 2.59 15.91
C ARG A 114 28.98 2.27 17.34
N GLU A 115 28.29 1.15 17.52
CA GLU A 115 27.90 0.69 18.87
C GLU A 115 29.11 0.23 19.68
N GLU A 116 30.07 -0.47 19.06
CA GLU A 116 31.33 -0.86 19.69
C GLU A 116 32.09 0.38 20.20
N ALA A 117 32.20 1.42 19.37
CA ALA A 117 32.84 2.66 19.78
C ALA A 117 32.11 3.36 20.93
N LYS A 118 30.78 3.31 20.95
CA LYS A 118 29.93 3.89 22.01
C LYS A 118 30.17 3.22 23.37
N TYR A 119 30.39 1.92 23.38
CA TYR A 119 30.60 1.13 24.61
C TYR A 119 32.07 0.78 24.86
N GLY A 120 33.02 1.28 24.05
CA GLY A 120 34.45 1.01 24.22
C GLY A 120 34.83 -0.46 23.97
N ILE A 121 34.09 -1.16 23.13
CA ILE A 121 34.31 -2.58 22.83
C ILE A 121 35.44 -2.71 21.82
N THR A 122 36.39 -3.62 22.14
CA THR A 122 37.46 -4.02 21.22
C THR A 122 37.27 -5.50 20.88
N MET A 123 36.89 -5.78 19.64
CA MET A 123 36.70 -7.15 19.16
C MET A 123 38.03 -7.78 18.77
N HIS A 124 38.12 -9.11 18.90
CA HIS A 124 39.25 -9.87 18.39
C HIS A 124 39.26 -9.89 16.85
N GLU A 125 40.43 -10.03 16.26
CA GLU A 125 40.57 -10.14 14.82
C GLU A 125 39.82 -11.39 14.29
N GLY A 126 38.97 -11.18 13.26
CA GLY A 126 38.16 -12.25 12.67
C GLY A 126 36.84 -12.54 13.36
N ALA A 127 36.41 -11.74 14.35
CA ALA A 127 35.10 -11.88 14.98
C ALA A 127 33.97 -11.82 13.93
N SER A 128 33.04 -12.77 14.00
CA SER A 128 31.86 -12.80 13.11
C SER A 128 30.90 -11.65 13.42
N LEU A 129 29.96 -11.36 12.52
CA LEU A 129 28.91 -10.38 12.80
C LEU A 129 28.03 -10.81 13.96
N ALA A 130 27.80 -12.11 14.12
CA ALA A 130 27.06 -12.66 15.25
C ALA A 130 27.78 -12.39 16.57
N ASP A 131 29.10 -12.73 16.70
CA ASP A 131 29.88 -12.47 17.89
C ASP A 131 29.91 -10.98 18.26
N ARG A 132 30.01 -10.11 17.26
CA ARG A 132 29.99 -8.66 17.46
C ARG A 132 28.65 -8.19 18.02
N PHE A 133 27.54 -8.67 17.45
CA PHE A 133 26.21 -8.29 17.88
C PHE A 133 25.90 -8.76 19.30
N ASP A 134 26.23 -10.04 19.61
CA ASP A 134 26.17 -10.63 20.94
C ASP A 134 26.95 -9.78 21.96
N THR A 135 28.24 -9.52 21.69
CA THR A 135 29.08 -8.73 22.59
C THR A 135 28.53 -7.31 22.82
N ILE A 136 27.96 -6.66 21.78
CA ILE A 136 27.36 -5.32 21.90
C ILE A 136 26.16 -5.36 22.84
N ILE A 137 25.24 -6.34 22.67
CA ILE A 137 24.03 -6.46 23.50
C ILE A 137 24.41 -6.67 24.97
N GLN A 138 25.28 -7.64 25.23
CA GLN A 138 25.71 -7.97 26.59
C GLN A 138 26.47 -6.82 27.25
N THR A 139 27.41 -6.20 26.55
CA THR A 139 28.19 -5.06 27.08
C THR A 139 27.32 -3.86 27.36
N ALA A 140 26.39 -3.54 26.45
CA ALA A 140 25.45 -2.43 26.64
C ALA A 140 24.57 -2.65 27.90
N CYS A 141 24.05 -3.86 28.09
CA CYS A 141 23.32 -4.23 29.29
C CYS A 141 24.16 -4.14 30.57
N GLN A 142 25.37 -4.70 30.56
CA GLN A 142 26.27 -4.69 31.72
C GLN A 142 26.71 -3.28 32.13
N GLN A 143 27.06 -2.42 31.16
CA GLN A 143 27.54 -1.06 31.46
C GLN A 143 26.43 -0.13 31.96
N THR A 144 25.20 -0.31 31.47
CA THR A 144 24.08 0.56 31.84
C THR A 144 23.26 0.01 33.01
N GLY A 145 23.36 -1.29 33.31
CA GLY A 145 22.50 -1.98 34.26
C GLY A 145 21.06 -2.17 33.77
N GLU A 146 20.79 -1.89 32.50
CA GLU A 146 19.45 -1.92 31.90
C GLU A 146 19.43 -2.78 30.65
N SER A 147 18.36 -3.58 30.47
CA SER A 147 18.19 -4.41 29.28
C SER A 147 17.98 -3.58 28.02
N VAL A 148 18.45 -4.10 26.89
CA VAL A 148 18.55 -3.42 25.60
C VAL A 148 17.22 -3.42 24.84
N ALA A 149 16.88 -2.32 24.21
CA ALA A 149 15.81 -2.24 23.21
C ALA A 149 16.40 -2.36 21.80
N ILE A 150 15.93 -3.30 21.00
CA ILE A 150 16.42 -3.56 19.65
C ILE A 150 15.33 -3.22 18.64
N LEU A 151 15.62 -2.29 17.73
CA LEU A 151 14.69 -1.76 16.75
C LEU A 151 15.24 -2.00 15.33
N ILE A 152 14.53 -2.82 14.54
CA ILE A 152 14.93 -3.18 13.17
C ILE A 152 13.88 -2.66 12.20
N ASP A 153 14.24 -1.64 11.44
CA ASP A 153 13.37 -1.02 10.44
C ASP A 153 13.66 -1.58 9.04
N GLU A 154 12.59 -1.74 8.23
CA GLU A 154 12.65 -2.25 6.86
C GLU A 154 13.49 -3.53 6.69
N TYR A 155 13.30 -4.49 7.62
CA TYR A 155 14.11 -5.71 7.68
C TYR A 155 14.13 -6.48 6.36
N ASP A 156 13.05 -6.44 5.61
CA ASP A 156 12.83 -7.19 4.38
C ASP A 156 13.39 -6.50 3.12
N SER A 157 13.86 -5.26 3.22
CA SER A 157 14.34 -4.48 2.07
C SER A 157 15.47 -5.16 1.29
N PRO A 158 16.58 -5.66 1.88
CA PRO A 158 17.61 -6.36 1.15
C PRO A 158 17.12 -7.66 0.49
N LEU A 159 16.17 -8.32 1.14
CA LEU A 159 15.62 -9.60 0.69
C LEU A 159 14.67 -9.41 -0.50
N GLN A 160 13.85 -8.35 -0.48
CA GLN A 160 13.03 -7.95 -1.62
C GLN A 160 13.89 -7.61 -2.85
N HIS A 161 14.98 -6.88 -2.65
CA HIS A 161 15.84 -6.47 -3.75
C HIS A 161 16.70 -7.60 -4.30
N SER A 162 17.14 -8.55 -3.45
CA SER A 162 17.88 -9.75 -3.87
C SER A 162 16.97 -10.87 -4.42
N TRP A 163 15.65 -10.76 -4.27
CA TRP A 163 14.68 -11.77 -4.71
C TRP A 163 14.91 -12.16 -6.16
N LYS A 164 15.02 -13.48 -6.43
CA LYS A 164 15.32 -14.08 -7.73
C LYS A 164 16.67 -13.67 -8.35
N THR A 165 17.58 -13.16 -7.55
CA THR A 165 18.97 -13.01 -7.96
C THR A 165 19.83 -14.16 -7.40
N PRO A 166 21.01 -14.44 -7.96
CA PRO A 166 21.94 -15.43 -7.40
C PRO A 166 22.37 -15.15 -5.95
N ASP A 167 22.30 -13.88 -5.51
CA ASP A 167 22.71 -13.45 -4.17
C ASP A 167 21.68 -13.74 -3.07
N HIS A 168 20.44 -14.12 -3.43
CA HIS A 168 19.33 -14.20 -2.46
C HIS A 168 19.60 -15.16 -1.29
N GLU A 169 20.12 -16.36 -1.59
CA GLU A 169 20.44 -17.36 -0.55
C GLU A 169 21.58 -16.88 0.36
N ALA A 170 22.61 -16.25 -0.22
CA ALA A 170 23.71 -15.69 0.56
C ALA A 170 23.25 -14.53 1.45
N CYS A 171 22.36 -13.64 0.95
CA CYS A 171 21.72 -12.60 1.76
C CYS A 171 20.95 -13.23 2.94
N THR A 172 20.18 -14.27 2.67
CA THR A 172 19.41 -14.99 3.68
C THR A 172 20.30 -15.61 4.75
N ALA A 173 21.46 -16.16 4.37
CA ALA A 173 22.42 -16.75 5.30
C ALA A 173 22.96 -15.72 6.31
N VAL A 174 23.24 -14.48 5.85
CA VAL A 174 23.66 -13.38 6.77
C VAL A 174 22.58 -13.06 7.80
N TYR A 175 21.32 -13.04 7.38
CA TYR A 175 20.20 -12.82 8.32
C TYR A 175 20.12 -13.92 9.39
N ARG A 176 20.30 -15.18 8.98
CA ARG A 176 20.30 -16.32 9.91
C ARG A 176 21.44 -16.20 10.90
N GLU A 177 22.63 -15.87 10.43
CA GLU A 177 23.81 -15.70 11.27
C GLU A 177 23.59 -14.62 12.33
N VAL A 178 23.16 -13.43 11.92
CA VAL A 178 23.13 -12.26 12.83
C VAL A 178 21.90 -12.28 13.75
N PHE A 179 20.72 -12.56 13.21
CA PHE A 179 19.49 -12.44 13.99
C PHE A 179 19.18 -13.67 14.87
N ALA A 180 19.96 -14.76 14.74
CA ALA A 180 19.90 -15.86 15.72
C ALA A 180 20.26 -15.41 17.14
N ILE A 181 21.09 -14.39 17.26
CA ILE A 181 21.54 -13.83 18.53
C ILE A 181 20.36 -13.30 19.37
N LEU A 182 19.35 -12.70 18.72
CA LEU A 182 18.15 -12.20 19.43
C LEU A 182 17.43 -13.28 20.28
N LYS A 183 17.58 -14.55 19.95
CA LYS A 183 17.04 -15.63 20.77
C LYS A 183 18.01 -16.09 21.86
N ALA A 184 19.29 -15.99 21.56
CA ALA A 184 20.35 -16.43 22.52
C ALA A 184 20.44 -15.42 23.67
N ASP A 185 20.28 -14.13 23.36
CA ASP A 185 20.47 -13.01 24.31
C ASP A 185 19.16 -12.54 24.98
N ASP A 186 18.11 -13.38 25.00
CA ASP A 186 16.80 -13.03 25.56
C ASP A 186 16.88 -12.34 26.94
N GLU A 187 17.77 -12.80 27.84
CA GLU A 187 17.89 -12.22 29.17
C GLU A 187 18.41 -10.77 29.22
N TYR A 188 19.16 -10.33 28.17
CA TYR A 188 19.73 -8.99 28.07
C TYR A 188 18.80 -8.01 27.33
N GLU A 189 17.73 -8.50 26.72
CA GLU A 189 16.81 -7.72 25.93
C GLU A 189 15.57 -7.30 26.73
N ARG A 190 15.16 -6.05 26.61
CA ARG A 190 13.89 -5.53 27.13
C ARG A 190 12.76 -5.62 26.12
N PHE A 191 13.08 -5.26 24.86
CA PHE A 191 12.08 -5.14 23.81
C PHE A 191 12.73 -5.29 22.43
N VAL A 192 12.09 -6.05 21.55
CA VAL A 192 12.52 -6.21 20.16
C VAL A 192 11.37 -5.86 19.25
N PHE A 193 11.60 -4.90 18.35
CA PHE A 193 10.61 -4.47 17.37
C PHE A 193 11.17 -4.54 15.96
N ILE A 194 10.51 -5.31 15.12
CA ILE A 194 10.91 -5.55 13.73
C ILE A 194 9.79 -5.07 12.84
N THR A 195 10.11 -4.25 11.84
CA THR A 195 9.11 -3.77 10.88
C THR A 195 9.57 -3.95 9.44
N GLY A 196 8.58 -4.17 8.56
CA GLY A 196 8.77 -4.36 7.13
C GLY A 196 7.47 -4.20 6.35
N ILE A 197 7.51 -4.60 5.10
CA ILE A 197 6.36 -4.64 4.20
C ILE A 197 5.90 -6.08 4.02
N THR A 198 6.85 -6.96 3.65
CA THR A 198 6.60 -8.37 3.33
C THR A 198 7.10 -9.28 4.45
N LYS A 199 6.45 -10.42 4.59
CA LYS A 199 6.88 -11.47 5.49
C LYS A 199 7.66 -12.52 4.72
N PHE A 200 8.93 -12.69 5.05
CA PHE A 200 9.78 -13.76 4.53
C PHE A 200 9.93 -14.86 5.59
N THR A 201 8.99 -15.82 5.61
CA THR A 201 8.95 -16.88 6.62
C THR A 201 9.97 -17.98 6.40
N GLN A 202 10.34 -18.26 5.15
CA GLN A 202 11.39 -19.26 4.83
C GLN A 202 12.78 -18.77 5.24
N ILE A 203 12.91 -17.49 5.49
CA ILE A 203 14.10 -16.90 6.04
C ILE A 203 13.97 -16.98 7.54
N SER A 204 14.78 -17.76 8.11
CA SER A 204 15.00 -18.12 9.51
C SER A 204 14.71 -17.09 10.61
N LEU A 205 14.42 -15.81 10.31
CA LEU A 205 14.06 -14.85 11.35
C LEU A 205 12.82 -15.35 12.12
N PHE A 206 11.75 -15.75 11.39
CA PHE A 206 10.54 -16.30 12.00
C PHE A 206 10.67 -17.75 12.47
N SER A 207 11.59 -18.53 11.92
CA SER A 207 11.87 -19.88 12.38
C SER A 207 12.86 -19.90 13.56
N VAL A 208 13.75 -18.93 13.64
CA VAL A 208 14.68 -18.74 14.76
C VAL A 208 13.96 -18.05 15.93
N LEU A 209 13.22 -16.97 15.66
CA LEU A 209 12.42 -16.23 16.65
C LEU A 209 10.99 -16.80 16.72
N ASN A 210 10.84 -18.03 17.19
CA ASN A 210 9.53 -18.67 17.36
C ASN A 210 8.63 -17.98 18.40
N ASN A 211 9.17 -17.06 19.19
CA ASN A 211 8.47 -16.19 20.13
C ASN A 211 8.07 -14.83 19.54
N LEU A 212 8.37 -14.56 18.25
CA LEU A 212 8.03 -13.30 17.59
C LEU A 212 6.51 -13.19 17.39
N SER A 213 5.91 -12.19 18.03
CA SER A 213 4.48 -11.87 17.90
C SER A 213 4.22 -11.04 16.65
N ASN A 214 3.44 -11.57 15.73
CA ASN A 214 2.96 -10.80 14.59
C ASN A 214 1.75 -9.95 15.02
N ILE A 215 1.99 -8.69 15.35
CA ILE A 215 0.95 -7.73 15.77
C ILE A 215 0.24 -7.05 14.58
N SER A 216 0.55 -7.43 13.36
CA SER A 216 0.01 -6.78 12.16
C SER A 216 -1.51 -6.91 12.04
N PHE A 217 -2.07 -7.99 12.62
CA PHE A 217 -3.51 -8.28 12.58
C PHE A 217 -4.21 -8.08 13.93
N ASP A 218 -3.48 -7.66 14.96
CA ASP A 218 -4.02 -7.48 16.30
C ASP A 218 -4.82 -6.18 16.39
N GLU A 219 -6.05 -6.28 16.85
CA GLU A 219 -7.00 -5.16 16.94
C GLU A 219 -6.47 -3.94 17.71
N PRO A 220 -5.79 -4.08 18.88
CA PRO A 220 -5.25 -2.93 19.60
C PRO A 220 -4.20 -2.12 18.81
N PHE A 221 -3.58 -2.73 17.79
CA PHE A 221 -2.53 -2.14 16.97
C PHE A 221 -3.00 -1.82 15.53
N ALA A 222 -4.28 -1.98 15.22
CA ALA A 222 -4.80 -1.75 13.87
C ALA A 222 -4.52 -0.31 13.37
N ALA A 223 -4.65 0.68 14.24
CA ALA A 223 -4.42 2.09 13.92
C ALA A 223 -3.07 2.64 14.43
N ILE A 224 -2.09 1.79 14.80
CA ILE A 224 -0.77 2.24 15.29
C ILE A 224 0.00 3.01 14.20
N CYS A 225 -0.22 2.64 12.96
CA CYS A 225 0.20 3.36 11.75
C CYS A 225 -1.05 3.70 10.92
N GLY A 226 -0.97 4.78 10.16
CA GLY A 226 -2.14 5.32 9.45
C GLY A 226 -2.83 6.43 10.24
N ILE A 227 -3.82 7.08 9.63
CA ILE A 227 -4.58 8.18 10.22
C ILE A 227 -6.05 7.84 10.10
N THR A 228 -6.82 7.91 11.18
CA THR A 228 -8.27 7.67 11.17
C THR A 228 -9.04 8.94 10.77
N THR A 229 -10.29 8.80 10.35
CA THR A 229 -11.17 9.95 10.06
C THR A 229 -11.31 10.88 11.27
N GLN A 230 -11.42 10.34 12.50
CA GLN A 230 -11.50 11.15 13.71
C GLN A 230 -10.22 11.96 13.93
N GLU A 231 -9.05 11.34 13.68
CA GLU A 231 -7.77 12.03 13.80
C GLU A 231 -7.58 13.14 12.75
N ILE A 232 -8.18 13.00 11.56
CA ILE A 232 -8.19 14.11 10.60
C ILE A 232 -8.95 15.30 11.19
N THR A 233 -10.11 15.06 11.75
CA THR A 233 -10.91 16.10 12.40
C THR A 233 -10.18 16.75 13.58
N ASP A 234 -9.51 15.95 14.41
CA ASP A 234 -8.83 16.42 15.62
C ASP A 234 -7.53 17.18 15.30
N TYR A 235 -6.80 16.77 14.26
CA TYR A 235 -5.45 17.28 14.00
C TYR A 235 -5.30 18.10 12.71
N PHE A 236 -6.21 18.01 11.74
CA PHE A 236 -6.08 18.64 10.42
C PHE A 236 -7.31 19.43 9.96
N GLY A 237 -8.21 19.80 10.89
CA GLY A 237 -9.41 20.58 10.56
C GLY A 237 -9.12 21.88 9.79
N PRO A 238 -8.17 22.72 10.22
CA PRO A 238 -7.80 23.94 9.49
C PRO A 238 -7.29 23.66 8.06
N GLU A 239 -6.50 22.61 7.87
CA GLU A 239 -5.95 22.22 6.56
C GLU A 239 -7.05 21.69 5.62
N VAL A 240 -8.00 20.90 6.15
CA VAL A 240 -9.18 20.44 5.41
C VAL A 240 -10.01 21.63 4.94
N LYS A 241 -10.28 22.60 5.82
CA LYS A 241 -11.00 23.82 5.47
C LYS A 241 -10.27 24.63 4.41
N ALA A 242 -8.95 24.86 4.58
CA ALA A 242 -8.13 25.59 3.62
C ALA A 242 -8.07 24.91 2.24
N MET A 243 -8.09 23.57 2.21
CA MET A 243 -8.19 22.81 0.96
C MET A 243 -9.56 22.98 0.30
N GLY A 244 -10.65 22.95 1.08
CA GLY A 244 -12.01 23.20 0.58
C GLY A 244 -12.15 24.59 -0.01
N GLU A 245 -11.70 25.62 0.69
CA GLU A 245 -11.72 27.02 0.21
C GLU A 245 -10.94 27.19 -1.10
N ALA A 246 -9.76 26.57 -1.23
CA ALA A 246 -8.93 26.65 -2.43
C ALA A 246 -9.59 26.03 -3.67
N ASN A 247 -10.47 25.04 -3.47
CA ASN A 247 -11.11 24.27 -4.55
C ASN A 247 -12.60 24.58 -4.72
N GLY A 248 -13.20 25.43 -3.88
CA GLY A 248 -14.63 25.70 -3.89
C GLY A 248 -15.48 24.54 -3.36
N TRP A 249 -14.93 23.71 -2.50
CA TRP A 249 -15.61 22.57 -1.86
C TRP A 249 -16.02 22.92 -0.43
N THR A 250 -17.11 22.33 0.03
CA THR A 250 -17.44 22.32 1.46
C THR A 250 -16.46 21.41 2.22
N GLU A 251 -16.40 21.54 3.55
CA GLU A 251 -15.59 20.64 4.38
C GLU A 251 -16.06 19.18 4.23
N GLU A 252 -17.36 18.95 4.13
CA GLU A 252 -17.93 17.61 3.90
C GLU A 252 -17.51 17.02 2.55
N GLU A 253 -17.56 17.81 1.48
CA GLU A 253 -17.10 17.40 0.15
C GLU A 253 -15.60 17.14 0.14
N THR A 254 -14.80 17.96 0.84
CA THR A 254 -13.35 17.78 0.97
C THR A 254 -13.06 16.46 1.68
N MET A 255 -13.71 16.18 2.82
CA MET A 255 -13.56 14.93 3.56
C MET A 255 -14.00 13.72 2.73
N ALA A 256 -15.09 13.81 1.98
CA ALA A 256 -15.55 12.74 1.08
C ALA A 256 -14.52 12.42 -0.02
N ARG A 257 -13.91 13.46 -0.61
CA ARG A 257 -12.84 13.31 -1.63
C ARG A 257 -11.57 12.72 -1.03
N LEU A 258 -11.13 13.19 0.13
CA LEU A 258 -9.98 12.60 0.84
C LEU A 258 -10.24 11.14 1.19
N LYS A 259 -11.45 10.81 1.65
CA LYS A 259 -11.85 9.43 1.95
C LYS A 259 -11.79 8.53 0.71
N THR A 260 -12.39 8.95 -0.38
CA THR A 260 -12.42 8.17 -1.63
C THR A 260 -11.02 7.88 -2.18
N ASN A 261 -10.09 8.82 -2.00
CA ASN A 261 -8.76 8.71 -2.61
C ASN A 261 -7.70 8.09 -1.70
N TYR A 262 -7.78 8.26 -0.37
CA TYR A 262 -6.65 7.93 0.52
C TYR A 262 -6.99 7.05 1.73
N ASP A 263 -8.28 6.81 2.01
CA ASP A 263 -8.78 5.97 3.10
C ASP A 263 -8.89 4.49 2.71
N GLY A 264 -9.50 3.71 3.58
CA GLY A 264 -10.01 2.37 3.30
C GLY A 264 -9.01 1.24 3.52
N TYR A 265 -7.87 1.50 4.15
CA TYR A 265 -6.99 0.45 4.63
C TYR A 265 -7.49 -0.16 5.94
N HIS A 266 -7.54 -1.49 6.01
CA HIS A 266 -7.88 -2.25 7.20
C HIS A 266 -6.80 -3.30 7.49
N PHE A 267 -6.47 -3.47 8.78
CA PHE A 267 -5.37 -4.35 9.19
C PHE A 267 -5.78 -5.42 10.21
N CYS A 268 -7.04 -5.47 10.64
CA CYS A 268 -7.54 -6.53 11.53
C CYS A 268 -8.82 -7.14 10.98
N ARG A 269 -9.19 -8.31 11.49
CA ARG A 269 -10.41 -9.05 11.09
C ARG A 269 -11.65 -8.68 11.89
N SER A 270 -11.44 -8.31 13.15
CA SER A 270 -12.47 -7.79 14.06
C SER A 270 -12.41 -6.28 14.04
N ASN A 271 -13.45 -5.57 14.35
CA ASN A 271 -13.48 -4.11 14.49
C ASN A 271 -12.68 -3.38 13.39
N MET A 272 -13.21 -3.39 12.18
CA MET A 272 -12.56 -2.83 10.98
C MET A 272 -12.42 -1.30 11.11
N VAL A 273 -11.25 -0.84 11.54
CA VAL A 273 -10.92 0.59 11.62
C VAL A 273 -10.34 1.04 10.29
N ASP A 274 -11.02 1.99 9.64
CA ASP A 274 -10.52 2.66 8.43
C ASP A 274 -9.33 3.55 8.76
N VAL A 275 -8.26 3.42 8.00
CA VAL A 275 -7.12 4.32 8.10
C VAL A 275 -6.67 4.81 6.73
N TYR A 276 -6.36 6.11 6.68
CA TYR A 276 -5.77 6.79 5.54
C TYR A 276 -4.28 6.49 5.45
N ASN A 277 -3.75 6.46 4.22
CA ASN A 277 -2.32 6.51 4.02
C ASN A 277 -1.78 7.88 4.46
N PRO A 278 -0.90 7.95 5.47
CA PRO A 278 -0.43 9.24 6.00
C PRO A 278 0.33 10.09 4.98
N PHE A 279 1.12 9.46 4.12
CA PHE A 279 1.90 10.17 3.12
C PHE A 279 1.00 10.84 2.08
N SER A 280 0.05 10.11 1.51
CA SER A 280 -0.88 10.66 0.53
C SER A 280 -1.76 11.75 1.13
N LEU A 281 -2.32 11.51 2.34
CA LEU A 281 -3.15 12.48 3.04
C LEU A 281 -2.40 13.79 3.33
N VAL A 282 -1.21 13.71 3.93
CA VAL A 282 -0.45 14.91 4.34
C VAL A 282 0.01 15.71 3.11
N ASN A 283 0.40 15.04 2.02
CA ASN A 283 0.73 15.73 0.77
C ASN A 283 -0.50 16.41 0.15
N ALA A 284 -1.66 15.74 0.13
CA ALA A 284 -2.90 16.31 -0.41
C ALA A 284 -3.32 17.58 0.36
N LEU A 285 -3.22 17.54 1.69
CA LEU A 285 -3.51 18.70 2.53
C LEU A 285 -2.49 19.85 2.31
N ALA A 286 -1.20 19.51 2.15
CA ALA A 286 -0.15 20.50 1.88
C ALA A 286 -0.29 21.15 0.50
N ASP A 287 -0.54 20.36 -0.54
CA ASP A 287 -0.75 20.83 -1.90
C ASP A 287 -2.15 21.45 -2.10
N LYS A 288 -3.10 21.18 -1.18
CA LYS A 288 -4.53 21.50 -1.31
C LYS A 288 -5.16 20.94 -2.59
N ASP A 289 -4.75 19.72 -2.97
CA ASP A 289 -5.13 19.08 -4.23
C ASP A 289 -5.24 17.56 -4.07
N ILE A 290 -6.07 16.93 -4.93
CA ILE A 290 -6.21 15.47 -5.01
C ILE A 290 -5.34 14.95 -6.16
N LYS A 291 -4.26 14.25 -5.82
CA LYS A 291 -3.31 13.65 -6.78
C LYS A 291 -2.98 12.22 -6.43
N ASN A 292 -2.38 11.49 -7.36
CA ASN A 292 -1.85 10.16 -7.09
C ASN A 292 -0.42 10.24 -6.52
N TYR A 293 -0.32 10.32 -5.19
CA TYR A 293 0.96 10.32 -4.46
C TYR A 293 1.55 8.91 -4.29
N TRP A 294 0.70 7.88 -4.26
CA TRP A 294 1.12 6.49 -4.11
C TRP A 294 2.02 6.02 -5.25
N ALA A 295 1.67 6.33 -6.50
CA ALA A 295 2.41 5.94 -7.69
C ALA A 295 3.88 6.42 -7.67
N THR A 296 4.16 7.56 -7.02
CA THR A 296 5.51 8.12 -6.91
C THR A 296 6.36 7.45 -5.84
N SER A 297 5.80 6.57 -5.03
CA SER A 297 6.42 6.03 -3.81
C SER A 297 7.40 4.85 -4.03
N GLY A 298 7.64 4.42 -5.29
CA GLY A 298 8.58 3.32 -5.61
C GLY A 298 8.01 1.91 -5.38
N ALA A 299 6.72 1.76 -5.06
CA ALA A 299 6.04 0.46 -4.92
C ALA A 299 6.00 -0.31 -6.26
N THR A 300 6.05 0.40 -7.37
CA THR A 300 5.89 -0.11 -8.73
C THR A 300 7.04 -1.04 -9.21
N SER A 301 8.27 -0.82 -8.77
CA SER A 301 9.42 -1.63 -9.22
C SER A 301 9.37 -3.08 -8.74
N LEU A 302 8.86 -3.30 -7.54
CA LEU A 302 8.66 -4.64 -6.99
C LEU A 302 7.50 -5.33 -7.69
N LEU A 303 6.39 -4.62 -7.91
CA LEU A 303 5.22 -5.13 -8.64
C LEU A 303 5.61 -5.64 -10.03
N LEU A 304 6.42 -4.88 -10.80
CA LEU A 304 6.84 -5.28 -12.14
C LEU A 304 7.63 -6.60 -12.15
N LYS A 305 8.46 -6.87 -11.14
CA LYS A 305 9.13 -8.16 -10.98
C LYS A 305 8.17 -9.33 -10.77
N PHE A 306 7.04 -9.08 -10.12
CA PHE A 306 6.03 -10.11 -9.82
C PHE A 306 4.97 -10.25 -10.92
N VAL A 307 4.67 -9.18 -11.67
CA VAL A 307 3.70 -9.23 -12.79
C VAL A 307 4.09 -10.26 -13.85
N ASP A 308 5.40 -10.42 -14.10
CA ASP A 308 5.88 -11.38 -15.10
C ASP A 308 5.82 -12.84 -14.63
N ASP A 309 5.90 -13.08 -13.32
CA ASP A 309 6.01 -14.41 -12.73
C ASP A 309 4.72 -14.96 -12.11
N MET A 310 3.95 -14.10 -11.51
CA MET A 310 2.63 -14.46 -11.03
C MET A 310 1.66 -14.20 -12.17
N GLU A 311 0.82 -15.18 -12.48
CA GLU A 311 -0.38 -14.94 -13.27
C GLU A 311 -1.25 -13.94 -12.52
N ILE A 312 -0.84 -12.67 -12.49
CA ILE A 312 -1.70 -11.59 -12.03
C ILE A 312 -2.85 -11.59 -13.04
N LYS A 313 -3.89 -12.32 -12.70
CA LYS A 313 -5.16 -12.23 -13.40
C LYS A 313 -5.60 -10.81 -13.15
N LEU A 314 -5.58 -9.99 -14.20
CA LEU A 314 -6.10 -8.61 -14.17
C LEU A 314 -7.64 -8.58 -13.98
N THR A 315 -8.16 -9.65 -13.42
CA THR A 315 -9.54 -9.81 -13.00
C THR A 315 -9.78 -8.98 -11.73
N ASP A 316 -11.02 -8.78 -11.46
CA ASP A 316 -11.53 -7.95 -10.36
C ASP A 316 -10.98 -8.38 -8.99
N TYR A 317 -9.90 -7.71 -8.55
CA TYR A 317 -9.33 -7.90 -7.23
C TYR A 317 -10.23 -7.36 -6.09
N ASP A 318 -11.29 -6.60 -6.40
CA ASP A 318 -12.24 -6.14 -5.38
C ASP A 318 -13.05 -7.28 -4.75
N HIS A 319 -12.97 -8.48 -5.31
CA HIS A 319 -13.68 -9.66 -4.82
C HIS A 319 -12.76 -10.86 -4.60
N SER A 320 -11.46 -10.61 -4.45
CA SER A 320 -10.52 -11.68 -4.13
C SER A 320 -10.66 -12.15 -2.68
N ALA A 321 -10.31 -13.40 -2.45
CA ALA A 321 -10.34 -14.00 -1.12
C ALA A 321 -9.07 -14.83 -0.88
N ILE A 322 -8.58 -14.82 0.34
CA ILE A 322 -7.39 -15.57 0.76
C ILE A 322 -7.64 -16.26 2.10
N LEU A 323 -7.15 -17.49 2.26
CA LEU A 323 -7.23 -18.18 3.54
C LEU A 323 -6.45 -17.42 4.62
N SER A 324 -7.01 -17.34 5.83
CA SER A 324 -6.35 -16.69 6.98
C SER A 324 -4.99 -17.32 7.29
N THR A 325 -4.88 -18.64 7.15
CA THR A 325 -3.61 -19.36 7.31
C THR A 325 -2.55 -18.92 6.30
N ILE A 326 -2.94 -18.55 5.07
CA ILE A 326 -1.99 -18.05 4.06
C ILE A 326 -1.55 -16.62 4.39
N ILE A 327 -2.48 -15.72 4.62
CA ILE A 327 -2.17 -14.30 4.84
C ILE A 327 -1.38 -14.06 6.14
N GLU A 328 -1.68 -14.83 7.18
CA GLU A 328 -1.06 -14.69 8.50
C GLU A 328 0.29 -15.44 8.63
N THR A 329 0.47 -16.55 7.90
CA THR A 329 1.63 -17.44 8.11
C THR A 329 2.55 -17.60 6.90
N SER A 330 2.04 -17.46 5.66
CA SER A 330 2.86 -17.68 4.47
C SER A 330 3.77 -16.50 4.16
N ASP A 331 4.88 -16.82 3.53
CA ASP A 331 5.73 -15.79 2.96
C ASP A 331 5.23 -15.37 1.57
N VAL A 332 5.74 -14.25 1.11
CA VAL A 332 5.38 -13.65 -0.18
C VAL A 332 5.57 -14.61 -1.36
N THR A 333 6.42 -15.62 -1.21
CA THR A 333 6.81 -16.54 -2.29
C THR A 333 5.86 -17.72 -2.45
N GLY A 334 5.12 -18.06 -1.39
CA GLY A 334 4.22 -19.21 -1.35
C GLY A 334 2.73 -18.86 -1.43
N GLY A 335 2.37 -17.58 -1.32
CA GLY A 335 0.97 -17.14 -1.14
C GLY A 335 0.25 -16.63 -2.39
N GLY A 336 0.91 -16.62 -3.57
CA GLY A 336 0.28 -16.14 -4.81
C GLY A 336 0.22 -14.60 -4.94
N ALA A 337 -0.45 -14.14 -6.01
CA ALA A 337 -0.54 -12.71 -6.35
C ALA A 337 -1.30 -11.91 -5.29
N GLU A 338 -2.37 -12.47 -4.73
CA GLU A 338 -3.21 -11.82 -3.72
C GLU A 338 -2.43 -11.50 -2.45
N LEU A 339 -1.62 -12.44 -1.96
CA LEU A 339 -0.77 -12.21 -0.79
C LEU A 339 0.26 -11.12 -1.07
N PHE A 340 0.91 -11.16 -2.23
CA PHE A 340 1.87 -10.15 -2.63
C PHE A 340 1.23 -8.76 -2.72
N LEU A 341 0.08 -8.65 -3.39
CA LEU A 341 -0.64 -7.38 -3.54
C LEU A 341 -1.13 -6.84 -2.19
N TYR A 342 -1.56 -7.72 -1.27
CA TYR A 342 -1.92 -7.33 0.10
C TYR A 342 -0.70 -6.81 0.88
N GLN A 343 0.38 -7.55 0.92
CA GLN A 343 1.59 -7.16 1.68
C GLN A 343 2.23 -5.88 1.12
N SER A 344 2.24 -5.72 -0.21
CA SER A 344 2.74 -4.50 -0.86
C SER A 344 1.78 -3.29 -0.75
N GLY A 345 0.56 -3.50 -0.26
CA GLY A 345 -0.43 -2.45 0.00
C GLY A 345 -1.31 -2.07 -1.18
N TYR A 346 -1.32 -2.87 -2.25
CA TYR A 346 -2.29 -2.71 -3.34
C TYR A 346 -3.67 -3.21 -2.97
N LEU A 347 -3.73 -4.26 -2.13
CA LEU A 347 -4.98 -4.76 -1.56
C LEU A 347 -5.02 -4.55 -0.06
N THR A 348 -6.22 -4.55 0.48
CA THR A 348 -6.49 -4.48 1.91
C THR A 348 -7.60 -5.44 2.30
N ILE A 349 -7.78 -5.69 3.59
CA ILE A 349 -8.89 -6.49 4.11
C ILE A 349 -10.17 -5.68 3.94
N LYS A 350 -11.20 -6.28 3.32
CA LYS A 350 -12.56 -5.73 3.19
C LYS A 350 -13.58 -6.49 4.03
N GLY A 351 -13.21 -7.65 4.53
CA GLY A 351 -14.05 -8.46 5.38
C GLY A 351 -13.36 -9.75 5.80
N TYR A 352 -14.00 -10.45 6.73
CA TYR A 352 -13.57 -11.77 7.19
C TYR A 352 -14.77 -12.68 7.35
N MET A 353 -14.72 -13.88 6.76
CA MET A 353 -15.81 -14.86 6.83
C MET A 353 -15.24 -16.28 6.80
N ASN A 354 -15.57 -17.07 7.85
CA ASN A 354 -15.28 -18.51 7.88
C ASN A 354 -13.82 -18.89 7.55
N GLY A 355 -12.85 -18.15 8.07
CA GLY A 355 -11.42 -18.43 7.83
C GLY A 355 -10.87 -17.82 6.54
N LEU A 356 -11.65 -17.03 5.81
CA LEU A 356 -11.26 -16.30 4.61
C LEU A 356 -11.21 -14.79 4.88
N TYR A 357 -10.12 -14.15 4.50
CA TYR A 357 -10.09 -12.70 4.33
C TYR A 357 -10.60 -12.34 2.94
N LEU A 358 -11.58 -11.46 2.88
CA LEU A 358 -12.01 -10.83 1.65
C LEU A 358 -11.08 -9.64 1.39
N LEU A 359 -10.52 -9.56 0.20
CA LEU A 359 -9.60 -8.52 -0.20
C LEU A 359 -10.20 -7.62 -1.27
N GLY A 360 -9.73 -6.38 -1.32
CA GLY A 360 -10.08 -5.42 -2.36
C GLY A 360 -9.14 -4.22 -2.34
N PHE A 361 -9.27 -3.33 -3.30
CA PHE A 361 -8.50 -2.09 -3.30
C PHE A 361 -8.86 -1.22 -2.10
N PRO A 362 -7.89 -0.61 -1.40
CA PRO A 362 -8.19 0.29 -0.31
C PRO A 362 -8.97 1.52 -0.81
N ASN A 363 -8.51 2.13 -1.90
CA ASN A 363 -9.03 3.39 -2.41
C ASN A 363 -8.74 3.57 -3.90
N HIS A 364 -9.19 4.71 -4.43
CA HIS A 364 -9.07 5.06 -5.84
C HIS A 364 -7.61 5.28 -6.27
N GLU A 365 -6.80 5.96 -5.46
CA GLU A 365 -5.38 6.22 -5.74
C GLU A 365 -4.60 4.93 -6.00
N VAL A 366 -4.74 3.96 -5.12
CA VAL A 366 -4.00 2.69 -5.19
C VAL A 366 -4.50 1.83 -6.36
N ARG A 367 -5.81 1.82 -6.61
CA ARG A 367 -6.38 1.16 -7.78
C ARG A 367 -5.75 1.71 -9.06
N GLN A 368 -5.77 3.02 -9.22
CA GLN A 368 -5.18 3.69 -10.37
C GLN A 368 -3.70 3.36 -10.52
N ALA A 369 -2.92 3.43 -9.42
CA ALA A 369 -1.49 3.12 -9.43
C ALA A 369 -1.17 1.70 -9.90
N LEU A 370 -1.99 0.70 -9.53
CA LEU A 370 -1.84 -0.67 -10.01
C LEU A 370 -2.01 -0.71 -11.54
N TYR A 371 -3.12 -0.20 -12.04
CA TYR A 371 -3.44 -0.29 -13.47
C TYR A 371 -2.50 0.56 -14.33
N GLU A 372 -2.07 1.73 -13.87
CA GLU A 372 -1.03 2.52 -14.54
C GLU A 372 0.30 1.77 -14.66
N THR A 373 0.61 0.91 -13.68
CA THR A 373 1.84 0.10 -13.71
C THR A 373 1.70 -1.10 -14.63
N VAL A 374 0.53 -1.72 -14.67
CA VAL A 374 0.29 -2.96 -15.42
C VAL A 374 0.01 -2.69 -16.91
N LEU A 375 -0.64 -1.58 -17.23
CA LEU A 375 -1.02 -1.27 -18.62
C LEU A 375 0.16 -1.23 -19.61
N PRO A 376 1.32 -0.61 -19.30
CA PRO A 376 2.49 -0.66 -20.18
C PRO A 376 3.03 -2.08 -20.41
N ALA A 377 2.97 -2.93 -19.38
CA ALA A 377 3.37 -4.33 -19.49
C ALA A 377 2.43 -5.14 -20.39
N LEU A 378 1.12 -4.85 -20.35
CA LEU A 378 0.12 -5.43 -21.26
C LEU A 378 0.32 -4.96 -22.70
N ALA A 379 0.55 -3.66 -22.89
CA ALA A 379 0.80 -3.08 -24.21
C ALA A 379 2.18 -3.40 -24.77
N MET A 380 3.08 -4.03 -23.98
CA MET A 380 4.50 -4.25 -24.32
C MET A 380 5.21 -2.96 -24.78
N ARG A 381 4.83 -1.81 -24.21
CA ARG A 381 5.34 -0.48 -24.52
C ARG A 381 5.84 0.27 -23.29
N LYS A 382 6.64 1.32 -23.52
CA LYS A 382 7.05 2.22 -22.45
C LYS A 382 5.86 3.11 -22.03
N ARG A 383 5.77 3.43 -20.76
CA ARG A 383 4.70 4.28 -20.17
C ARG A 383 4.52 5.61 -20.94
N GLY A 384 5.61 6.25 -21.37
CA GLY A 384 5.56 7.53 -22.09
C GLY A 384 4.88 7.46 -23.46
N ASP A 385 4.89 6.30 -24.11
CA ASP A 385 4.39 6.15 -25.48
C ASP A 385 2.85 6.19 -25.55
N ILE A 386 2.16 5.91 -24.44
CA ILE A 386 0.69 5.84 -24.37
C ILE A 386 0.05 7.03 -23.64
N GLN A 387 0.84 7.87 -22.97
CA GLN A 387 0.34 8.95 -22.11
C GLN A 387 -0.55 9.97 -22.84
N SER A 388 -0.19 10.35 -24.06
CA SER A 388 -0.98 11.34 -24.81
C SER A 388 -2.38 10.82 -25.15
N ALA A 389 -2.48 9.56 -25.59
CA ALA A 389 -3.77 8.94 -25.90
C ALA A 389 -4.62 8.77 -24.63
N GLN A 390 -4.00 8.40 -23.50
CA GLN A 390 -4.67 8.33 -22.21
C GLN A 390 -5.22 9.67 -21.76
N ALA A 391 -4.43 10.75 -21.87
CA ALA A 391 -4.85 12.10 -21.47
C ALA A 391 -6.04 12.61 -22.30
N TYR A 392 -6.01 12.38 -23.61
CA TYR A 392 -7.14 12.77 -24.48
C TYR A 392 -8.37 11.88 -24.23
N LEU A 393 -8.20 10.59 -24.03
CA LEU A 393 -9.32 9.71 -23.64
C LEU A 393 -9.97 10.19 -22.35
N TYR A 394 -9.16 10.47 -21.31
CA TYR A 394 -9.65 11.03 -20.05
C TYR A 394 -10.46 12.32 -20.28
N MET A 395 -9.88 13.28 -20.99
CA MET A 395 -10.52 14.58 -21.25
C MET A 395 -11.88 14.42 -21.93
N HIS A 396 -11.96 13.63 -23.00
CA HIS A 396 -13.21 13.47 -23.76
C HIS A 396 -14.28 12.71 -22.96
N MET A 397 -13.90 11.65 -22.21
CA MET A 397 -14.83 10.96 -21.33
C MET A 397 -15.31 11.86 -20.18
N TYR A 398 -14.42 12.67 -19.60
CA TYR A 398 -14.76 13.61 -18.54
C TYR A 398 -15.75 14.70 -19.02
N MET A 399 -15.66 15.10 -20.28
CA MET A 399 -16.54 16.08 -20.92
C MET A 399 -17.84 15.48 -21.52
N GLY A 400 -18.00 14.17 -21.51
CA GLY A 400 -19.17 13.50 -22.12
C GLY A 400 -19.09 13.36 -23.64
N ASN A 401 -17.91 13.54 -24.25
CA ASN A 401 -17.71 13.47 -25.70
C ASN A 401 -17.31 12.04 -26.12
N ALA A 402 -18.26 11.10 -26.06
CA ALA A 402 -18.00 9.69 -26.33
C ALA A 402 -17.42 9.45 -27.74
N ASP A 403 -17.91 10.13 -28.78
CA ASP A 403 -17.44 9.95 -30.16
C ASP A 403 -15.98 10.34 -30.36
N GLU A 404 -15.48 11.37 -29.69
CA GLU A 404 -14.07 11.73 -29.74
C GLU A 404 -13.23 10.78 -28.88
N ALA A 405 -13.72 10.35 -27.70
CA ALA A 405 -13.07 9.38 -26.84
C ALA A 405 -12.79 8.05 -27.56
N LYS A 406 -13.71 7.61 -28.42
CA LYS A 406 -13.60 6.40 -29.26
C LYS A 406 -12.27 6.30 -30.03
N LYS A 407 -11.78 7.40 -30.57
CA LYS A 407 -10.54 7.44 -31.39
C LYS A 407 -9.33 7.05 -30.55
N PHE A 408 -9.27 7.56 -29.33
CA PHE A 408 -8.16 7.30 -28.41
C PHE A 408 -8.25 5.89 -27.80
N MET A 409 -9.45 5.40 -27.49
CA MET A 409 -9.66 4.02 -27.06
C MET A 409 -9.23 3.03 -28.16
N LYS A 410 -9.59 3.28 -29.42
CA LYS A 410 -9.12 2.47 -30.56
C LYS A 410 -7.60 2.41 -30.62
N ALA A 411 -6.92 3.54 -30.49
CA ALA A 411 -5.48 3.61 -30.52
C ALA A 411 -4.83 2.81 -29.38
N LEU A 412 -5.35 2.96 -28.14
CA LEU A 412 -4.84 2.27 -26.97
C LEU A 412 -5.05 0.75 -27.04
N ILE A 413 -6.19 0.28 -27.55
CA ILE A 413 -6.45 -1.16 -27.72
C ILE A 413 -5.57 -1.73 -28.83
N ALA A 414 -5.38 -1.01 -29.94
CA ALA A 414 -4.54 -1.44 -31.05
C ALA A 414 -3.05 -1.62 -30.66
N ASP A 415 -2.63 -0.97 -29.60
CA ASP A 415 -1.27 -1.10 -29.06
C ASP A 415 -1.05 -2.39 -28.24
N VAL A 416 -2.11 -3.13 -27.88
CA VAL A 416 -2.01 -4.39 -27.14
C VAL A 416 -1.75 -5.54 -28.11
N PRO A 417 -0.55 -6.19 -28.08
CA PRO A 417 -0.22 -7.26 -29.03
C PRO A 417 -1.16 -8.47 -28.91
N TYR A 418 -1.64 -8.98 -30.02
CA TYR A 418 -2.46 -10.19 -30.08
C TYR A 418 -1.72 -11.43 -29.56
N SER A 419 -0.39 -11.44 -29.67
CA SER A 419 0.51 -12.53 -29.24
C SER A 419 0.80 -12.52 -27.74
N ASN A 420 0.18 -11.64 -26.96
CA ASN A 420 0.34 -11.63 -25.51
C ASN A 420 -0.16 -12.96 -24.93
N LYS A 421 0.77 -13.81 -24.48
CA LYS A 421 0.49 -15.17 -23.98
C LYS A 421 -0.51 -15.19 -22.81
N LYS A 422 -0.52 -14.13 -21.98
CA LYS A 422 -1.42 -14.01 -20.82
C LYS A 422 -2.90 -13.81 -21.27
N LEU A 423 -3.10 -13.23 -22.45
CA LEU A 423 -4.42 -12.95 -22.99
C LEU A 423 -4.88 -14.04 -23.99
N ALA A 424 -3.96 -14.86 -24.50
CA ALA A 424 -4.23 -15.81 -25.58
C ALA A 424 -5.18 -16.96 -25.17
N SER A 425 -5.24 -17.29 -23.87
CA SER A 425 -6.11 -18.34 -23.34
C SER A 425 -7.53 -17.86 -22.97
N MET A 426 -7.78 -16.55 -23.03
CA MET A 426 -9.08 -15.97 -22.68
C MET A 426 -10.03 -15.97 -23.87
N ASP A 427 -11.35 -16.03 -23.60
CA ASP A 427 -12.36 -15.70 -24.60
C ASP A 427 -12.14 -14.27 -25.12
N MET A 428 -12.45 -14.06 -26.40
CA MET A 428 -12.11 -12.78 -27.06
C MET A 428 -12.86 -11.59 -26.45
N GLU A 429 -14.11 -11.77 -26.06
CA GLU A 429 -14.91 -10.70 -25.44
C GLU A 429 -14.38 -10.36 -24.05
N ASP A 430 -14.04 -11.38 -23.24
CA ASP A 430 -13.41 -11.22 -21.93
C ASP A 430 -12.05 -10.53 -22.02
N ARG A 431 -11.26 -10.87 -23.06
CA ARG A 431 -9.99 -10.22 -23.33
C ARG A 431 -10.15 -8.71 -23.57
N TYR A 432 -11.09 -8.31 -24.41
CA TYR A 432 -11.34 -6.90 -24.68
C TYR A 432 -11.93 -6.18 -23.46
N ARG A 433 -12.82 -6.82 -22.71
CA ARG A 433 -13.35 -6.30 -21.46
C ARG A 433 -12.23 -5.98 -20.47
N LEU A 434 -11.28 -6.91 -20.33
CA LEU A 434 -10.11 -6.73 -19.49
C LEU A 434 -9.21 -5.56 -19.95
N ILE A 435 -8.91 -5.48 -21.25
CA ILE A 435 -8.08 -4.40 -21.80
C ILE A 435 -8.75 -3.05 -21.58
N MET A 436 -10.01 -2.91 -21.92
CA MET A 436 -10.75 -1.65 -21.78
C MET A 436 -10.87 -1.23 -20.32
N SER A 437 -11.22 -2.15 -19.42
CA SER A 437 -11.30 -1.86 -17.99
C SER A 437 -9.95 -1.44 -17.42
N THR A 438 -8.85 -2.09 -17.85
CA THR A 438 -7.49 -1.71 -17.46
C THR A 438 -7.15 -0.29 -17.92
N ILE A 439 -7.48 0.07 -19.16
CA ILE A 439 -7.27 1.43 -19.70
C ILE A 439 -8.04 2.47 -18.88
N PHE A 440 -9.34 2.24 -18.63
CA PHE A 440 -10.17 3.17 -17.87
C PHE A 440 -9.70 3.33 -16.42
N ASN A 441 -9.33 2.24 -15.75
CA ASN A 441 -8.76 2.30 -14.40
C ASN A 441 -7.41 3.03 -14.38
N ALA A 442 -6.54 2.80 -15.38
CA ALA A 442 -5.22 3.43 -15.47
C ALA A 442 -5.31 4.97 -15.67
N ILE A 443 -6.36 5.46 -16.33
CA ILE A 443 -6.59 6.89 -16.48
C ILE A 443 -7.38 7.51 -15.32
N GLY A 444 -7.71 6.72 -14.29
CA GLY A 444 -8.28 7.22 -13.05
C GLY A 444 -9.81 7.23 -12.99
N PHE A 445 -10.52 6.49 -13.85
CA PHE A 445 -11.96 6.32 -13.71
C PHE A 445 -12.30 5.15 -12.78
N ARG A 446 -13.43 5.26 -12.10
CA ARG A 446 -14.00 4.13 -11.40
C ARG A 446 -14.69 3.21 -12.39
N VAL A 447 -14.29 1.94 -12.41
CA VAL A 447 -14.82 0.92 -13.33
C VAL A 447 -15.40 -0.23 -12.52
N GLU A 448 -16.64 -0.60 -12.83
CA GLU A 448 -17.28 -1.83 -12.35
C GLU A 448 -17.45 -2.76 -13.57
N VAL A 449 -16.92 -3.97 -13.48
CA VAL A 449 -17.00 -4.97 -14.56
C VAL A 449 -18.04 -6.02 -14.18
N GLU A 450 -18.80 -6.52 -15.15
CA GLU A 450 -19.82 -7.57 -14.97
C GLU A 450 -20.84 -7.26 -13.86
N ARG A 451 -21.29 -6.00 -13.80
CA ARG A 451 -22.23 -5.56 -12.77
C ARG A 451 -23.57 -6.23 -12.91
N MET A 452 -23.93 -7.02 -11.89
CA MET A 452 -25.24 -7.68 -11.81
C MET A 452 -26.33 -6.68 -11.46
N ILE A 453 -27.42 -6.70 -12.21
CA ILE A 453 -28.66 -5.94 -11.96
C ILE A 453 -29.86 -6.89 -12.03
N ALA A 454 -31.05 -6.42 -11.67
CA ALA A 454 -32.25 -7.25 -11.63
C ALA A 454 -32.63 -7.87 -12.99
N THR A 455 -32.27 -7.22 -14.10
CA THR A 455 -32.64 -7.57 -15.47
C THR A 455 -31.52 -8.26 -16.27
N GLY A 456 -30.31 -8.34 -15.71
CA GLY A 456 -29.17 -8.93 -16.40
C GLY A 456 -27.83 -8.55 -15.80
N ARG A 457 -26.79 -8.60 -16.63
CA ARG A 457 -25.41 -8.27 -16.26
C ARG A 457 -24.87 -7.28 -17.28
N ILE A 458 -24.43 -6.11 -16.80
CA ILE A 458 -23.81 -5.07 -17.59
C ILE A 458 -22.31 -5.40 -17.71
N ASP A 459 -21.75 -5.39 -18.92
CA ASP A 459 -20.35 -5.72 -19.14
C ASP A 459 -19.40 -4.74 -18.41
N MET A 460 -19.69 -3.45 -18.47
CA MET A 460 -18.86 -2.43 -17.81
C MET A 460 -19.64 -1.16 -17.48
N VAL A 461 -19.41 -0.63 -16.29
CA VAL A 461 -19.89 0.71 -15.89
C VAL A 461 -18.68 1.57 -15.57
N VAL A 462 -18.52 2.68 -16.27
CA VAL A 462 -17.43 3.65 -16.04
C VAL A 462 -18.01 4.93 -15.47
N THR A 463 -17.47 5.41 -14.39
CA THR A 463 -17.98 6.56 -13.65
C THR A 463 -16.96 7.70 -13.60
N THR A 464 -17.40 8.88 -13.98
CA THR A 464 -16.69 10.17 -13.82
C THR A 464 -17.44 11.05 -12.83
N ASP A 465 -16.94 12.26 -12.57
CA ASP A 465 -17.64 13.22 -11.69
C ASP A 465 -19.02 13.63 -12.24
N ASN A 466 -19.17 13.70 -13.57
CA ASN A 466 -20.36 14.23 -14.24
C ASN A 466 -21.15 13.18 -15.03
N TYR A 467 -20.55 12.02 -15.32
CA TYR A 467 -21.13 11.03 -16.23
C TYR A 467 -21.05 9.62 -15.66
N ILE A 468 -22.01 8.80 -16.01
CA ILE A 468 -22.01 7.35 -15.85
C ILE A 468 -22.12 6.73 -17.24
N TYR A 469 -21.10 6.00 -17.67
CA TYR A 469 -21.10 5.27 -18.93
C TYR A 469 -21.49 3.82 -18.66
N VAL A 470 -22.58 3.36 -19.30
CA VAL A 470 -23.05 1.97 -19.29
C VAL A 470 -22.62 1.35 -20.61
N ILE A 471 -21.72 0.39 -20.57
CA ILE A 471 -21.06 -0.16 -21.75
C ILE A 471 -21.39 -1.63 -21.91
N GLU A 472 -21.84 -2.00 -23.11
CA GLU A 472 -22.07 -3.39 -23.53
C GLU A 472 -21.19 -3.73 -24.71
N LEU A 473 -20.48 -4.86 -24.64
CA LEU A 473 -19.49 -5.31 -25.60
C LEU A 473 -20.03 -6.48 -26.42
N LYS A 474 -19.90 -6.45 -27.74
CA LYS A 474 -20.21 -7.58 -28.61
C LYS A 474 -19.15 -7.76 -29.69
N LEU A 475 -18.78 -8.99 -29.94
CA LEU A 475 -17.99 -9.33 -31.14
C LEU A 475 -18.81 -9.13 -32.41
N ALA A 476 -18.16 -8.75 -33.50
CA ALA A 476 -18.82 -8.56 -34.81
C ALA A 476 -19.63 -9.81 -35.24
N LYS A 477 -19.07 -11.01 -35.05
CA LYS A 477 -19.76 -12.29 -35.33
C LYS A 477 -21.00 -12.54 -34.46
N ASN A 478 -21.10 -11.89 -33.30
CA ASN A 478 -22.22 -12.01 -32.36
C ASN A 478 -23.25 -10.90 -32.55
N GLY A 479 -23.22 -10.17 -33.67
CA GLY A 479 -24.18 -9.14 -34.04
C GLY A 479 -23.73 -7.71 -33.74
N GLY A 480 -22.49 -7.52 -33.23
CA GLY A 480 -21.86 -6.22 -33.08
C GLY A 480 -22.69 -5.16 -32.37
N ILE A 481 -22.65 -3.92 -32.84
CA ILE A 481 -23.39 -2.78 -32.27
C ILE A 481 -24.88 -3.07 -32.12
N ALA A 482 -25.53 -3.65 -33.15
CA ALA A 482 -26.96 -3.87 -33.11
C ALA A 482 -27.40 -4.84 -31.99
N ALA A 483 -26.61 -5.87 -31.72
CA ALA A 483 -26.87 -6.79 -30.61
C ALA A 483 -26.61 -6.12 -29.25
N ALA A 484 -25.56 -5.30 -29.12
CA ALA A 484 -25.25 -4.55 -27.92
C ALA A 484 -26.34 -3.51 -27.61
N GLU A 485 -26.79 -2.70 -28.61
CA GLU A 485 -27.90 -1.77 -28.47
C GLU A 485 -29.17 -2.44 -27.98
N LYS A 486 -29.52 -3.56 -28.64
CA LYS A 486 -30.71 -4.34 -28.27
C LYS A 486 -30.63 -4.82 -26.82
N GLN A 487 -29.49 -5.33 -26.39
CA GLN A 487 -29.31 -5.84 -25.02
C GLN A 487 -29.42 -4.72 -23.99
N ILE A 488 -28.84 -3.55 -24.23
CA ILE A 488 -28.95 -2.37 -23.36
C ILE A 488 -30.42 -1.97 -23.18
N VAL A 489 -31.19 -1.91 -24.29
CA VAL A 489 -32.58 -1.49 -24.28
C VAL A 489 -33.50 -2.54 -23.63
N ASP A 490 -33.40 -3.80 -24.08
CA ASP A 490 -34.26 -4.88 -23.60
C ASP A 490 -34.10 -5.14 -22.09
N ASN A 491 -32.86 -5.06 -21.59
CA ASN A 491 -32.54 -5.25 -20.18
C ASN A 491 -32.56 -3.96 -19.35
N ARG A 492 -32.89 -2.81 -19.96
CA ARG A 492 -32.98 -1.51 -19.26
C ARG A 492 -31.74 -1.18 -18.42
N TYR A 493 -30.56 -1.35 -18.98
CA TYR A 493 -29.29 -1.22 -18.25
C TYR A 493 -29.04 0.14 -17.62
N THR A 494 -29.72 1.21 -18.07
CA THR A 494 -29.61 2.56 -17.50
C THR A 494 -30.54 2.82 -16.32
N GLU A 495 -31.58 1.98 -16.11
CA GLU A 495 -32.56 2.18 -15.04
C GLU A 495 -31.95 2.32 -13.63
N PRO A 496 -30.95 1.52 -13.22
CA PRO A 496 -30.37 1.62 -11.90
C PRO A 496 -29.71 2.99 -11.59
N PHE A 497 -29.45 3.77 -12.63
CA PHE A 497 -28.75 5.06 -12.51
C PHE A 497 -29.67 6.28 -12.65
N LYS A 498 -30.95 6.12 -12.87
CA LYS A 498 -31.91 7.23 -13.05
C LYS A 498 -32.02 8.18 -11.84
N ALA A 499 -31.75 7.69 -10.65
CA ALA A 499 -31.76 8.48 -9.42
C ALA A 499 -30.43 9.23 -9.18
N ASP A 500 -29.38 8.94 -9.96
CA ASP A 500 -28.09 9.61 -9.85
C ASP A 500 -28.15 11.01 -10.50
N LYS A 501 -27.42 11.96 -9.93
CA LYS A 501 -27.36 13.35 -10.46
C LYS A 501 -26.54 13.47 -11.74
N ARG A 502 -25.71 12.49 -12.02
CA ARG A 502 -24.82 12.45 -13.19
C ARG A 502 -25.59 12.05 -14.44
N LYS A 503 -25.14 12.56 -15.58
CA LYS A 503 -25.73 12.18 -16.86
C LYS A 503 -25.31 10.73 -17.20
N VAL A 504 -26.29 9.89 -17.54
CA VAL A 504 -26.05 8.51 -17.98
C VAL A 504 -25.91 8.48 -19.50
N ILE A 505 -24.83 7.86 -20.00
CA ILE A 505 -24.56 7.62 -21.42
C ILE A 505 -24.42 6.11 -21.61
N ALA A 506 -25.23 5.52 -22.46
CA ALA A 506 -25.13 4.12 -22.83
C ALA A 506 -24.32 3.95 -24.12
N LEU A 507 -23.35 3.04 -24.12
CA LEU A 507 -22.47 2.77 -25.25
C LEU A 507 -22.57 1.31 -25.70
N ALA A 508 -23.01 1.11 -26.93
CA ALA A 508 -22.92 -0.17 -27.63
C ALA A 508 -21.57 -0.26 -28.35
N VAL A 509 -20.80 -1.31 -28.07
CA VAL A 509 -19.41 -1.46 -28.54
C VAL A 509 -19.26 -2.70 -29.39
N GLU A 510 -18.69 -2.57 -30.58
CA GLU A 510 -18.35 -3.66 -31.48
C GLU A 510 -16.84 -3.91 -31.48
N LEU A 511 -16.47 -5.17 -31.33
CA LEU A 511 -15.13 -5.68 -31.23
C LEU A 511 -14.80 -6.60 -32.41
N ASP A 512 -13.55 -6.54 -32.86
CA ASP A 512 -13.06 -7.40 -33.94
C ASP A 512 -12.94 -8.88 -33.51
N ASP A 513 -13.38 -9.79 -34.37
CA ASP A 513 -13.39 -11.24 -34.12
C ASP A 513 -12.00 -11.88 -34.16
N GLN A 514 -11.00 -11.22 -34.73
CA GLN A 514 -9.65 -11.71 -34.92
C GLN A 514 -8.64 -11.06 -33.96
N GLY A 515 -9.11 -10.25 -33.01
CA GLY A 515 -8.25 -9.58 -32.06
C GLY A 515 -7.57 -8.31 -32.57
N LYS A 516 -8.07 -7.70 -33.65
CA LYS A 516 -7.48 -6.49 -34.28
C LYS A 516 -7.87 -5.19 -33.59
N GLY A 517 -8.79 -5.23 -32.60
CA GLY A 517 -9.13 -4.07 -31.78
C GLY A 517 -10.62 -3.71 -31.77
N LEU A 518 -10.89 -2.48 -31.39
CA LEU A 518 -12.22 -1.90 -31.36
C LEU A 518 -12.65 -1.53 -32.80
N VAL A 519 -13.74 -2.10 -33.29
CA VAL A 519 -14.32 -1.79 -34.59
C VAL A 519 -15.02 -0.44 -34.52
N ASP A 520 -16.02 -0.34 -33.68
CA ASP A 520 -16.78 0.89 -33.45
C ASP A 520 -17.46 0.89 -32.09
N TRP A 521 -17.92 2.06 -31.64
CA TRP A 521 -18.91 2.21 -30.59
C TRP A 521 -19.91 3.31 -30.91
N LYS A 522 -21.10 3.21 -30.34
CA LYS A 522 -22.18 4.13 -30.59
C LYS A 522 -22.93 4.45 -29.31
N GLU A 523 -23.28 5.71 -29.12
CA GLU A 523 -24.21 6.12 -28.06
C GLU A 523 -25.61 5.61 -28.38
N VAL A 524 -26.25 4.94 -27.42
CA VAL A 524 -27.61 4.41 -27.55
C VAL A 524 -28.58 5.45 -27.09
N GLU A 525 -29.50 5.85 -27.98
CA GLU A 525 -30.58 6.78 -27.65
C GLU A 525 -31.48 6.15 -26.58
N GLN A 526 -31.65 6.86 -25.47
CA GLN A 526 -32.56 6.44 -24.40
C GLN A 526 -33.95 6.97 -24.73
N SER A 527 -34.89 6.06 -24.95
CA SER A 527 -36.31 6.37 -25.16
C SER A 527 -37.00 6.78 -23.84
#